data_4cc42ebd08c6ba6445bfa916c7bcf6e1
#
_entry.id   4cc42ebd08c6ba6445bfa916c7bcf6e1
#
_cell.length_a   1.000
_cell.length_b   1.000
_cell.length_c   1.000
_cell.angle_alpha   90.00
_cell.angle_beta   90.00
_cell.angle_gamma   90.00
#
_symmetry.space_group_name_H-M   'P 1'
#
loop_
_entity.id
_entity.type
_entity.pdbx_description
1 polymer ?
#
loop_
_entity_poly.entity_id
_entity_poly.type
_entity_poly.pdbx_seq_one_letter_code
_entity_poly.pdbx_strand_id
1 'polypeptide(L)'
;VGIGNIANWTHDPYEGYEDDEVIYGRGGSDQEGGMASAVYGAKIMKDLDLIPAGYKIMVVGSVQEEDCDGMCWQYIYNKDKIVPEFVISTEPTDGGIYRGHRGRMEIRVDVKGVSCHGSAPERGDNAIYKMADILQDVRALNENPADDSVEIKGLVKMLDPKYNPEHYEDARFLGRGTCTTSQIFYTSPSRCAVADSCAISIDRRMTAGETWDSCLEEIRNLPNVKKYGDDVKVSMYMYDRPSWTGEVYETECYFPTWINKENAAHVQAVVDAHHALWGAERIGPEGAMHLRHRPLIDKWTFSTNGVAIQGRYGIPCVGFGPGAESQAHAPNEITWKQDLVTCAAVYAAVPGLYKEENKTADVSQFRATLTDNDIK
;
A
#
# COMPACT_ATOMS: atom_id res chain seq x y z
N VAL A 1 4.67 -12.14 6.94
CA VAL A 1 5.50 -11.33 7.84
C VAL A 1 6.15 -12.17 8.91
N GLY A 2 7.35 -11.78 9.38
CA GLY A 2 8.00 -12.44 10.51
C GLY A 2 7.25 -12.22 11.83
N ILE A 3 7.42 -13.16 12.77
CA ILE A 3 6.74 -13.10 14.09
C ILE A 3 7.35 -12.08 15.07
N GLY A 4 8.49 -11.47 14.72
CA GLY A 4 9.22 -10.62 15.66
C GLY A 4 9.80 -11.39 16.84
N ASN A 5 9.75 -10.79 18.05
CA ASN A 5 10.24 -11.46 19.25
C ASN A 5 9.18 -12.43 19.79
N ILE A 6 9.52 -13.74 19.80
CA ILE A 6 8.63 -14.80 20.29
C ILE A 6 8.19 -14.59 21.74
N ALA A 7 8.99 -13.90 22.56
CA ALA A 7 8.64 -13.62 23.96
C ALA A 7 7.41 -12.69 24.11
N ASN A 8 6.98 -12.03 23.03
CA ASN A 8 5.78 -11.19 23.00
C ASN A 8 4.50 -11.98 22.70
N TRP A 9 4.62 -13.27 22.39
CA TRP A 9 3.50 -14.14 22.05
C TRP A 9 3.08 -14.97 23.26
N THR A 10 1.78 -15.07 23.50
CA THR A 10 1.21 -15.87 24.61
C THR A 10 1.01 -17.34 24.23
N HIS A 11 0.90 -17.63 22.94
CA HIS A 11 0.82 -18.97 22.35
C HIS A 11 1.83 -19.07 21.18
N ASP A 12 2.16 -20.26 20.74
CA ASP A 12 3.00 -20.42 19.55
C ASP A 12 2.26 -19.82 18.32
N PRO A 13 2.88 -18.88 17.61
CA PRO A 13 2.23 -18.22 16.48
C PRO A 13 1.98 -19.12 15.27
N TYR A 14 2.62 -20.27 15.17
CA TYR A 14 2.52 -21.18 14.04
C TYR A 14 1.74 -22.48 14.34
N GLU A 15 1.66 -22.90 15.61
CA GLU A 15 0.82 -24.05 15.98
C GLU A 15 -0.67 -23.71 15.90
N GLY A 16 -0.98 -22.44 16.06
CA GLY A 16 -2.35 -21.95 16.12
C GLY A 16 -3.05 -22.29 17.43
N TYR A 17 -4.02 -21.49 17.78
CA TYR A 17 -4.93 -21.72 18.91
C TYR A 17 -6.30 -21.20 18.51
N GLU A 18 -7.36 -21.82 18.99
CA GLU A 18 -8.71 -21.30 18.82
C GLU A 18 -9.54 -21.49 20.08
N ASP A 19 -10.46 -20.59 20.30
CA ASP A 19 -11.54 -20.72 21.27
C ASP A 19 -12.89 -20.56 20.57
N ASP A 20 -13.96 -20.26 21.31
CA ASP A 20 -15.30 -20.12 20.73
C ASP A 20 -15.42 -18.88 19.80
N GLU A 21 -14.60 -17.86 20.00
CA GLU A 21 -14.74 -16.54 19.34
C GLU A 21 -13.64 -16.26 18.32
N VAL A 22 -12.40 -16.67 18.60
CA VAL A 22 -11.22 -16.27 17.80
C VAL A 22 -10.40 -17.45 17.31
N ILE A 23 -9.66 -17.20 16.24
CA ILE A 23 -8.52 -18.00 15.78
C ILE A 23 -7.28 -17.14 16.00
N TYR A 24 -6.28 -17.73 16.62
CA TYR A 24 -5.03 -17.08 17.00
C TYR A 24 -3.87 -17.66 16.22
N GLY A 25 -3.00 -16.82 15.71
CA GLY A 25 -1.77 -17.20 15.01
C GLY A 25 -1.35 -16.15 13.97
N ARG A 26 -0.08 -16.21 13.59
CA ARG A 26 0.41 -15.36 12.49
C ARG A 26 -0.34 -15.70 11.19
N GLY A 27 -0.86 -14.68 10.51
CA GLY A 27 -1.66 -14.83 9.30
C GLY A 27 -3.16 -14.86 9.56
N GLY A 28 -3.61 -14.92 10.83
CA GLY A 28 -5.03 -15.01 11.17
C GLY A 28 -5.86 -13.85 10.59
N SER A 29 -5.43 -12.62 10.78
CA SER A 29 -6.02 -11.43 10.15
C SER A 29 -5.36 -11.10 8.80
N ASP A 30 -4.04 -11.24 8.71
CA ASP A 30 -3.24 -10.79 7.57
C ASP A 30 -2.45 -11.96 6.95
N GLN A 31 -3.10 -12.70 5.94
CA GLN A 31 -4.54 -12.65 5.67
C GLN A 31 -5.12 -14.04 5.27
N GLU A 32 -4.68 -15.13 5.91
CA GLU A 32 -5.26 -16.45 5.67
C GLU A 32 -6.76 -16.50 6.01
N GLY A 33 -7.21 -15.68 7.00
CA GLY A 33 -8.63 -15.52 7.29
C GLY A 33 -9.43 -15.00 6.09
N GLY A 34 -8.87 -14.01 5.37
CA GLY A 34 -9.44 -13.49 4.12
C GLY A 34 -9.55 -14.55 3.03
N MET A 35 -8.48 -15.34 2.87
CA MET A 35 -8.44 -16.45 1.92
C MET A 35 -9.48 -17.52 2.26
N ALA A 36 -9.57 -17.92 3.52
CA ALA A 36 -10.57 -18.88 3.98
C ALA A 36 -12.00 -18.40 3.68
N SER A 37 -12.31 -17.14 4.02
CA SER A 37 -13.60 -16.54 3.72
C SER A 37 -13.91 -16.50 2.23
N ALA A 38 -12.93 -16.22 1.38
CA ALA A 38 -13.08 -16.21 -0.08
C ALA A 38 -13.39 -17.61 -0.64
N VAL A 39 -12.68 -18.64 -0.16
CA VAL A 39 -12.94 -20.05 -0.55
C VAL A 39 -14.34 -20.48 -0.15
N TYR A 40 -14.76 -20.19 1.09
CA TYR A 40 -16.10 -20.55 1.55
C TYR A 40 -17.19 -19.72 0.88
N GLY A 41 -16.96 -18.44 0.59
CA GLY A 41 -17.85 -17.62 -0.23
C GLY A 41 -18.08 -18.23 -1.61
N ALA A 42 -17.02 -18.64 -2.30
CA ALA A 42 -17.11 -19.33 -3.59
C ALA A 42 -17.84 -20.68 -3.47
N LYS A 43 -17.63 -21.42 -2.37
CA LYS A 43 -18.38 -22.66 -2.09
C LYS A 43 -19.87 -22.39 -1.91
N ILE A 44 -20.25 -21.38 -1.15
CA ILE A 44 -21.66 -20.98 -0.97
C ILE A 44 -22.29 -20.64 -2.32
N MET A 45 -21.60 -19.83 -3.15
CA MET A 45 -22.08 -19.49 -4.48
C MET A 45 -22.37 -20.73 -5.34
N LYS A 46 -21.46 -21.71 -5.28
CA LYS A 46 -21.61 -22.97 -6.02
C LYS A 46 -22.76 -23.82 -5.49
N ASP A 47 -22.83 -23.99 -4.16
CA ASP A 47 -23.82 -24.88 -3.53
C ASP A 47 -25.25 -24.35 -3.67
N LEU A 48 -25.44 -23.02 -3.74
CA LEU A 48 -26.73 -22.35 -3.83
C LEU A 48 -27.05 -21.83 -5.24
N ASP A 49 -26.19 -22.11 -6.24
CA ASP A 49 -26.33 -21.65 -7.64
C ASP A 49 -26.48 -20.11 -7.76
N LEU A 50 -25.64 -19.39 -7.05
CA LEU A 50 -25.68 -17.91 -7.00
C LEU A 50 -24.81 -17.22 -8.05
N ILE A 51 -24.06 -17.97 -8.88
CA ILE A 51 -23.21 -17.37 -9.91
C ILE A 51 -24.09 -17.01 -11.11
N PRO A 52 -24.22 -15.70 -11.45
CA PRO A 52 -25.03 -15.30 -12.58
C PRO A 52 -24.51 -15.89 -13.90
N ALA A 53 -25.41 -16.15 -14.85
CA ALA A 53 -25.04 -16.68 -16.16
C ALA A 53 -24.03 -15.76 -16.87
N GLY A 54 -22.98 -16.35 -17.41
CA GLY A 54 -21.89 -15.61 -18.08
C GLY A 54 -20.78 -15.11 -17.18
N TYR A 55 -20.89 -15.27 -15.85
CA TYR A 55 -19.82 -14.92 -14.90
C TYR A 55 -18.94 -16.12 -14.55
N LYS A 56 -17.71 -15.82 -14.21
CA LYS A 56 -16.74 -16.74 -13.64
C LYS A 56 -16.17 -16.13 -12.36
N ILE A 57 -16.22 -16.90 -11.28
CA ILE A 57 -15.63 -16.52 -10.00
C ILE A 57 -14.25 -17.18 -9.89
N MET A 58 -13.26 -16.42 -9.46
CA MET A 58 -11.92 -16.89 -9.17
C MET A 58 -11.54 -16.50 -7.75
N VAL A 59 -11.02 -17.45 -6.99
CA VAL A 59 -10.32 -17.19 -5.74
C VAL A 59 -8.83 -17.25 -6.04
N VAL A 60 -8.12 -16.19 -5.70
CA VAL A 60 -6.69 -16.02 -6.03
C VAL A 60 -5.89 -15.98 -4.74
N GLY A 61 -5.02 -16.97 -4.54
CA GLY A 61 -3.97 -16.94 -3.51
C GLY A 61 -2.69 -16.37 -4.11
N SER A 62 -2.34 -15.17 -3.73
CA SER A 62 -1.13 -14.49 -4.21
C SER A 62 0.04 -14.69 -3.27
N VAL A 63 1.26 -14.41 -3.76
CA VAL A 63 2.51 -14.56 -3.01
C VAL A 63 3.30 -13.25 -3.04
N GLN A 64 4.24 -13.07 -2.09
CA GLN A 64 5.15 -11.93 -1.99
C GLN A 64 4.45 -10.57 -1.87
N GLU A 65 3.25 -10.54 -1.31
CA GLU A 65 2.51 -9.31 -1.08
C GLU A 65 3.27 -8.40 -0.12
N GLU A 66 3.71 -8.93 1.00
CA GLU A 66 4.36 -8.23 2.11
C GLU A 66 5.66 -7.48 1.72
N ASP A 67 6.44 -8.10 0.84
CA ASP A 67 7.70 -7.51 0.39
C ASP A 67 7.50 -6.52 -0.77
N CYS A 68 6.52 -6.82 -1.66
CA CYS A 68 6.31 -6.06 -2.90
C CYS A 68 4.85 -6.09 -3.32
N ASP A 69 4.07 -5.20 -2.73
CA ASP A 69 2.63 -5.08 -2.93
C ASP A 69 2.25 -5.15 -4.42
N GLY A 70 1.34 -6.06 -4.76
CA GLY A 70 0.82 -6.20 -6.11
C GLY A 70 1.78 -6.76 -7.16
N MET A 71 3.01 -7.16 -6.82
CA MET A 71 3.94 -7.73 -7.80
C MET A 71 3.37 -9.01 -8.44
N CYS A 72 2.75 -9.89 -7.64
CA CYS A 72 2.07 -11.08 -8.15
C CYS A 72 0.94 -10.74 -9.12
N TRP A 73 0.20 -9.64 -8.90
CA TRP A 73 -0.84 -9.18 -9.80
C TRP A 73 -0.29 -8.59 -11.11
N GLN A 74 0.91 -8.01 -11.08
CA GLN A 74 1.62 -7.64 -12.31
C GLN A 74 1.95 -8.90 -13.13
N TYR A 75 2.37 -9.99 -12.49
CA TYR A 75 2.60 -11.27 -13.15
C TYR A 75 1.30 -11.84 -13.74
N ILE A 76 0.24 -11.93 -12.95
CA ILE A 76 -1.09 -12.40 -13.37
C ILE A 76 -1.60 -11.62 -14.59
N TYR A 77 -1.49 -10.29 -14.57
CA TYR A 77 -1.90 -9.43 -15.68
C TYR A 77 -0.99 -9.60 -16.91
N ASN A 78 0.32 -9.49 -16.71
CA ASN A 78 1.28 -9.41 -17.81
C ASN A 78 1.65 -10.78 -18.40
N LYS A 79 1.71 -11.84 -17.58
CA LYS A 79 2.11 -13.18 -18.02
C LYS A 79 0.91 -14.09 -18.25
N ASP A 80 0.03 -14.21 -17.25
CA ASP A 80 -1.12 -15.10 -17.34
C ASP A 80 -2.28 -14.51 -18.17
N LYS A 81 -2.25 -13.19 -18.43
CA LYS A 81 -3.28 -12.47 -19.21
C LYS A 81 -4.68 -12.57 -18.58
N ILE A 82 -4.74 -12.67 -17.27
CA ILE A 82 -5.99 -12.69 -16.53
C ILE A 82 -6.37 -11.27 -16.17
N VAL A 83 -7.52 -10.81 -16.68
CA VAL A 83 -8.07 -9.48 -16.46
C VAL A 83 -9.48 -9.63 -15.93
N PRO A 84 -9.70 -9.61 -14.61
CA PRO A 84 -11.03 -9.67 -14.04
C PRO A 84 -11.82 -8.38 -14.28
N GLU A 85 -13.13 -8.45 -14.19
CA GLU A 85 -14.00 -7.28 -14.28
C GLU A 85 -13.87 -6.37 -13.06
N PHE A 86 -13.77 -6.95 -11.88
CA PHE A 86 -13.36 -6.30 -10.64
C PHE A 86 -12.79 -7.31 -9.65
N VAL A 87 -12.16 -6.82 -8.61
CA VAL A 87 -11.53 -7.62 -7.54
C VAL A 87 -12.05 -7.16 -6.18
N ILE A 88 -12.35 -8.11 -5.31
CA ILE A 88 -12.49 -7.86 -3.87
C ILE A 88 -11.18 -8.27 -3.22
N SER A 89 -10.47 -7.30 -2.64
CA SER A 89 -9.30 -7.55 -1.80
C SER A 89 -9.77 -7.94 -0.40
N THR A 90 -9.27 -9.06 0.10
CA THR A 90 -9.72 -9.68 1.35
C THR A 90 -8.85 -9.35 2.55
N GLU A 91 -8.01 -8.32 2.43
CA GLU A 91 -7.25 -7.75 3.54
C GLU A 91 -8.18 -7.27 4.67
N PRO A 92 -7.71 -7.25 5.93
CA PRO A 92 -8.53 -6.86 7.06
C PRO A 92 -9.06 -5.43 6.91
N THR A 93 -10.37 -5.25 7.14
CA THR A 93 -11.05 -3.95 6.96
C THR A 93 -11.81 -3.46 8.18
N ASP A 94 -11.62 -4.08 9.34
CA ASP A 94 -12.34 -3.68 10.57
C ASP A 94 -13.88 -3.62 10.38
N GLY A 95 -14.43 -4.52 9.56
CA GLY A 95 -15.86 -4.58 9.23
C GLY A 95 -16.36 -3.46 8.30
N GLY A 96 -15.45 -2.67 7.72
CA GLY A 96 -15.76 -1.64 6.73
C GLY A 96 -15.57 -2.10 5.30
N ILE A 97 -16.09 -1.30 4.34
CA ILE A 97 -15.90 -1.49 2.90
C ILE A 97 -14.91 -0.44 2.43
N TYR A 98 -13.74 -0.88 2.02
CA TYR A 98 -12.62 0.02 1.75
C TYR A 98 -12.47 0.29 0.26
N ARG A 99 -12.48 1.58 -0.12
CA ARG A 99 -12.49 2.02 -1.52
C ARG A 99 -11.16 2.57 -2.02
N GLY A 100 -10.10 2.43 -1.24
CA GLY A 100 -8.77 2.90 -1.63
C GLY A 100 -7.78 3.00 -0.48
N HIS A 101 -6.56 3.32 -0.82
CA HIS A 101 -5.50 3.68 0.12
C HIS A 101 -4.39 4.51 -0.54
N ARG A 102 -3.52 5.07 0.28
CA ARG A 102 -2.32 5.80 -0.17
C ARG A 102 -1.33 4.86 -0.82
N GLY A 103 -0.63 5.37 -1.84
CA GLY A 103 0.47 4.66 -2.46
C GLY A 103 1.76 4.72 -1.64
N ARG A 104 2.78 4.00 -2.12
CA ARG A 104 4.11 3.91 -1.53
C ARG A 104 5.19 3.92 -2.62
N MET A 105 6.33 4.54 -2.33
CA MET A 105 7.56 4.41 -3.13
C MET A 105 8.75 4.22 -2.21
N GLU A 106 9.74 3.48 -2.69
CA GLU A 106 11.02 3.35 -2.03
C GLU A 106 12.09 4.06 -2.87
N ILE A 107 12.57 5.19 -2.34
CA ILE A 107 13.51 6.07 -3.03
C ILE A 107 14.88 5.96 -2.37
N ARG A 108 15.93 5.94 -3.20
CA ARG A 108 17.32 5.96 -2.77
C ARG A 108 17.96 7.30 -3.16
N VAL A 109 18.65 7.90 -2.21
CA VAL A 109 19.48 9.08 -2.44
C VAL A 109 20.91 8.71 -2.11
N ASP A 110 21.79 8.75 -3.10
CA ASP A 110 23.21 8.50 -2.97
C ASP A 110 23.97 9.83 -3.06
N VAL A 111 24.94 10.04 -2.15
CA VAL A 111 25.80 11.21 -2.12
C VAL A 111 27.25 10.79 -2.20
N LYS A 112 28.01 11.44 -3.10
CA LYS A 112 29.45 11.26 -3.25
C LYS A 112 30.20 12.28 -2.43
N GLY A 113 31.36 11.85 -1.94
CA GLY A 113 32.36 12.68 -1.29
C GLY A 113 33.76 12.35 -1.80
N VAL A 114 34.77 12.92 -1.12
CA VAL A 114 36.20 12.66 -1.37
C VAL A 114 36.87 12.34 -0.05
N SER A 115 37.43 11.13 0.06
CA SER A 115 38.07 10.69 1.29
C SER A 115 39.44 11.36 1.45
N CYS A 116 39.78 11.64 2.71
CA CYS A 116 41.11 12.05 3.14
C CYS A 116 41.33 11.69 4.60
N HIS A 117 42.53 11.96 5.12
CA HIS A 117 42.82 11.73 6.53
C HIS A 117 42.01 12.68 7.42
N GLY A 118 41.34 12.14 8.45
CA GLY A 118 40.45 12.90 9.32
C GLY A 118 41.11 14.06 10.10
N SER A 119 42.44 14.10 10.20
CA SER A 119 43.14 15.21 10.81
C SER A 119 43.33 16.42 9.87
N ALA A 120 43.00 16.28 8.58
CA ALA A 120 43.11 17.34 7.57
C ALA A 120 41.83 17.32 6.70
N PRO A 121 40.62 17.50 7.30
CA PRO A 121 39.33 17.33 6.62
C PRO A 121 39.11 18.30 5.46
N GLU A 122 39.83 19.42 5.44
CA GLU A 122 39.82 20.42 4.36
C GLU A 122 40.37 19.90 3.02
N ARG A 123 41.04 18.74 3.01
CA ARG A 123 41.53 18.06 1.81
C ARG A 123 40.55 17.10 1.18
N GLY A 124 39.47 16.83 1.87
CA GLY A 124 38.36 15.94 1.43
C GLY A 124 37.08 16.68 1.22
N ASP A 125 36.04 15.88 0.96
CA ASP A 125 34.69 16.35 0.85
C ASP A 125 33.74 15.32 1.52
N ASN A 126 33.14 15.69 2.64
CA ASN A 126 32.47 14.76 3.52
C ASN A 126 31.01 14.48 3.05
N ALA A 127 30.79 13.30 2.49
CA ALA A 127 29.48 12.87 2.04
C ALA A 127 28.42 12.81 3.17
N ILE A 128 28.84 12.54 4.41
CA ILE A 128 27.93 12.52 5.56
C ILE A 128 27.41 13.94 5.86
N TYR A 129 28.25 14.97 5.75
CA TYR A 129 27.82 16.35 5.99
C TYR A 129 26.84 16.83 4.91
N LYS A 130 27.12 16.50 3.64
CA LYS A 130 26.16 16.77 2.55
C LYS A 130 24.83 16.07 2.79
N MET A 131 24.86 14.78 3.19
CA MET A 131 23.65 14.02 3.50
C MET A 131 22.90 14.61 4.70
N ALA A 132 23.60 15.11 5.72
CA ALA A 132 22.96 15.76 6.86
C ALA A 132 22.13 17.00 6.45
N ASP A 133 22.63 17.78 5.50
CA ASP A 133 21.88 18.91 4.93
C ASP A 133 20.63 18.41 4.18
N ILE A 134 20.76 17.37 3.34
CA ILE A 134 19.65 16.77 2.59
C ILE A 134 18.58 16.18 3.54
N LEU A 135 19.01 15.56 4.65
CA LEU A 135 18.08 15.03 5.65
C LEU A 135 17.19 16.12 6.28
N GLN A 136 17.68 17.34 6.45
CA GLN A 136 16.86 18.45 6.93
C GLN A 136 15.82 18.86 5.89
N ASP A 137 16.17 18.85 4.61
CA ASP A 137 15.20 19.11 3.54
C ASP A 137 14.09 18.05 3.49
N VAL A 138 14.47 16.75 3.58
CA VAL A 138 13.51 15.64 3.64
C VAL A 138 12.58 15.77 4.85
N ARG A 139 13.12 16.14 6.01
CA ARG A 139 12.33 16.39 7.21
C ARG A 139 11.32 17.53 7.00
N ALA A 140 11.76 18.61 6.35
CA ALA A 140 10.92 19.78 6.06
C ALA A 140 9.69 19.44 5.20
N LEU A 141 9.74 18.42 4.33
CA LEU A 141 8.57 17.96 3.57
C LEU A 141 7.42 17.49 4.47
N ASN A 142 7.72 16.89 5.62
CA ASN A 142 6.68 16.46 6.57
C ASN A 142 6.20 17.58 7.49
N GLU A 143 7.06 18.55 7.80
CA GLU A 143 6.86 19.52 8.89
C GLU A 143 6.36 20.87 8.41
N ASN A 144 6.69 21.28 7.19
CA ASN A 144 6.35 22.61 6.70
C ASN A 144 4.87 22.73 6.30
N PRO A 145 4.28 23.92 6.42
CA PRO A 145 2.93 24.20 5.94
C PRO A 145 2.86 24.23 4.40
N ALA A 146 1.64 24.21 3.88
CA ALA A 146 1.36 24.50 2.48
C ALA A 146 1.36 26.03 2.28
N ASP A 147 2.52 26.66 2.30
CA ASP A 147 2.69 28.10 2.25
C ASP A 147 3.75 28.49 1.23
N ASP A 148 3.43 29.49 0.38
CA ASP A 148 4.37 30.01 -0.64
C ASP A 148 5.51 30.82 -0.04
N SER A 149 5.42 31.23 1.22
CA SER A 149 6.48 31.94 1.93
C SER A 149 7.65 31.03 2.34
N VAL A 150 7.48 29.69 2.27
CA VAL A 150 8.53 28.73 2.59
C VAL A 150 9.10 28.09 1.32
N GLU A 151 10.40 27.89 1.28
CA GLU A 151 11.10 27.31 0.12
C GLU A 151 10.67 25.86 -0.12
N ILE A 152 10.62 25.04 0.95
CA ILE A 152 10.14 23.64 0.88
C ILE A 152 8.71 23.61 1.40
N LYS A 153 7.75 23.49 0.47
CA LYS A 153 6.34 23.32 0.85
C LYS A 153 6.12 21.90 1.37
N GLY A 154 5.43 21.80 2.50
CA GLY A 154 5.12 20.52 3.11
C GLY A 154 4.17 19.66 2.28
N LEU A 155 4.20 18.33 2.49
CA LEU A 155 3.34 17.38 1.79
C LEU A 155 1.84 17.61 2.04
N VAL A 156 1.50 18.34 3.08
CA VAL A 156 0.13 18.80 3.36
C VAL A 156 -0.45 19.68 2.23
N LYS A 157 0.39 20.23 1.35
CA LYS A 157 -0.03 21.00 0.15
C LYS A 157 -1.02 20.22 -0.72
N MET A 158 -0.91 18.87 -0.76
CA MET A 158 -1.78 18.03 -1.58
C MET A 158 -3.24 18.01 -1.09
N LEU A 159 -3.50 18.45 0.14
CA LEU A 159 -4.85 18.59 0.70
C LEU A 159 -5.51 19.94 0.37
N ASP A 160 -4.77 20.84 -0.27
CA ASP A 160 -5.23 22.19 -0.61
C ASP A 160 -5.58 22.27 -2.10
N PRO A 161 -6.80 22.75 -2.48
CA PRO A 161 -7.20 22.91 -3.87
C PRO A 161 -6.29 23.84 -4.69
N LYS A 162 -5.53 24.73 -4.04
CA LYS A 162 -4.54 25.58 -4.69
C LYS A 162 -3.41 24.77 -5.36
N TYR A 163 -2.96 23.70 -4.71
CA TYR A 163 -1.83 22.89 -5.16
C TYR A 163 -2.24 21.56 -5.79
N ASN A 164 -3.47 21.10 -5.54
CA ASN A 164 -4.01 19.83 -6.04
C ASN A 164 -5.48 19.98 -6.45
N PRO A 165 -5.80 20.85 -7.43
CA PRO A 165 -7.18 21.24 -7.73
C PRO A 165 -8.08 20.07 -8.17
N GLU A 166 -7.51 19.05 -8.81
CA GLU A 166 -8.27 17.92 -9.37
C GLU A 166 -8.48 16.78 -8.36
N HIS A 167 -7.59 16.65 -7.37
CA HIS A 167 -7.55 15.47 -6.48
C HIS A 167 -7.55 15.81 -4.98
N TYR A 168 -7.69 17.08 -4.60
CA TYR A 168 -7.58 17.48 -3.17
C TYR A 168 -8.65 16.83 -2.28
N GLU A 169 -9.85 16.55 -2.79
CA GLU A 169 -10.92 15.88 -2.02
C GLU A 169 -10.55 14.42 -1.73
N ASP A 170 -10.05 13.71 -2.74
CA ASP A 170 -9.57 12.35 -2.59
C ASP A 170 -8.33 12.32 -1.68
N ALA A 171 -7.43 13.30 -1.81
CA ALA A 171 -6.28 13.43 -0.93
C ALA A 171 -6.68 13.70 0.52
N ARG A 172 -7.73 14.51 0.77
CA ARG A 172 -8.30 14.71 2.10
C ARG A 172 -8.91 13.43 2.67
N PHE A 173 -9.59 12.65 1.83
CA PHE A 173 -10.13 11.35 2.25
C PHE A 173 -9.01 10.38 2.61
N LEU A 174 -7.99 10.22 1.76
CA LEU A 174 -6.88 9.28 1.98
C LEU A 174 -5.90 9.74 3.08
N GLY A 175 -5.80 11.04 3.28
CA GLY A 175 -4.80 11.67 4.13
C GLY A 175 -3.56 12.12 3.35
N ARG A 176 -2.75 12.99 3.98
CA ARG A 176 -1.50 13.50 3.37
C ARG A 176 -0.48 12.39 3.14
N GLY A 177 0.39 12.57 2.16
CA GLY A 177 1.60 11.78 2.00
C GLY A 177 2.60 11.97 3.15
N THR A 178 3.60 11.10 3.21
CA THR A 178 4.73 11.21 4.14
C THR A 178 6.04 10.90 3.42
N CYS A 179 7.14 11.43 3.94
CA CYS A 179 8.48 11.21 3.40
C CYS A 179 9.41 10.88 4.58
N THR A 180 9.69 9.59 4.80
CA THR A 180 10.44 9.14 5.97
C THR A 180 11.76 8.52 5.56
N THR A 181 12.88 9.07 6.07
CA THR A 181 14.16 8.39 5.96
C THR A 181 14.16 7.17 6.87
N SER A 182 14.19 5.98 6.28
CA SER A 182 14.09 4.69 6.98
C SER A 182 15.44 4.03 7.24
N GLN A 183 16.43 4.32 6.42
CA GLN A 183 17.77 3.73 6.53
C GLN A 183 18.84 4.75 6.14
N ILE A 184 20.04 4.58 6.68
CA ILE A 184 21.24 5.33 6.28
C ILE A 184 22.40 4.38 6.06
N PHE A 185 23.13 4.57 4.97
CA PHE A 185 24.31 3.80 4.60
C PHE A 185 25.49 4.76 4.40
N TYR A 186 26.66 4.39 4.83
CA TYR A 186 27.88 5.19 4.62
C TYR A 186 29.05 4.28 4.32
N THR A 187 30.02 4.80 3.58
CA THR A 187 31.36 4.23 3.49
C THR A 187 32.38 5.20 4.04
N SER A 188 33.38 4.65 4.66
CA SER A 188 34.57 5.38 5.06
C SER A 188 35.71 4.37 5.10
N PRO A 189 36.91 4.70 4.56
CA PRO A 189 38.05 3.78 4.59
C PRO A 189 38.46 3.38 6.02
N SER A 190 38.20 4.24 6.99
CA SER A 190 38.43 3.99 8.39
C SER A 190 37.69 5.01 9.26
N ARG A 191 37.70 4.82 10.61
CA ARG A 191 37.17 5.79 11.57
C ARG A 191 37.93 7.10 11.61
N CYS A 192 39.13 7.13 11.02
CA CYS A 192 40.04 8.29 10.96
C CYS A 192 40.04 8.96 9.57
N ALA A 193 39.09 8.62 8.70
CA ALA A 193 38.99 9.16 7.35
C ALA A 193 37.67 9.91 7.14
N VAL A 194 37.67 10.89 6.25
CA VAL A 194 36.51 11.56 5.73
C VAL A 194 35.69 10.57 4.89
N ALA A 195 34.36 10.53 5.08
CA ALA A 195 33.49 9.65 4.34
C ALA A 195 33.37 10.07 2.87
N ASP A 196 33.57 9.12 1.97
CA ASP A 196 33.52 9.29 0.51
C ASP A 196 32.15 8.92 -0.10
N SER A 197 31.27 8.33 0.68
CA SER A 197 29.88 8.12 0.29
C SER A 197 28.93 8.12 1.50
N CYS A 198 27.68 8.48 1.22
CA CYS A 198 26.57 8.32 2.13
C CYS A 198 25.31 8.12 1.31
N ALA A 199 24.44 7.22 1.72
CA ALA A 199 23.17 7.03 1.06
C ALA A 199 22.02 6.87 2.09
N ILE A 200 20.81 7.18 1.68
CA ILE A 200 19.59 6.97 2.49
C ILE A 200 18.53 6.24 1.68
N SER A 201 17.70 5.48 2.39
CA SER A 201 16.43 4.99 1.89
C SER A 201 15.30 5.87 2.42
N ILE A 202 14.36 6.19 1.56
CA ILE A 202 13.17 6.97 1.87
C ILE A 202 11.93 6.11 1.62
N ASP A 203 11.09 5.92 2.64
CA ASP A 203 9.71 5.47 2.51
C ASP A 203 8.85 6.70 2.17
N ARG A 204 8.33 6.76 0.96
CA ARG A 204 7.50 7.85 0.47
C ARG A 204 6.06 7.37 0.33
N ARG A 205 5.17 7.77 1.25
CA ARG A 205 3.73 7.52 1.12
C ARG A 205 3.10 8.61 0.28
N MET A 206 2.37 8.19 -0.77
CA MET A 206 1.75 9.08 -1.75
C MET A 206 0.26 9.21 -1.49
N THR A 207 -0.30 10.38 -1.75
CA THR A 207 -1.75 10.62 -1.74
C THR A 207 -2.29 10.84 -3.15
N ALA A 208 -3.59 11.06 -3.29
CA ALA A 208 -4.21 11.31 -4.58
C ALA A 208 -3.62 12.57 -5.25
N GLY A 209 -3.33 12.47 -6.55
CA GLY A 209 -2.68 13.51 -7.34
C GLY A 209 -1.15 13.44 -7.36
N GLU A 210 -0.54 12.54 -6.58
CA GLU A 210 0.90 12.29 -6.63
C GLU A 210 1.21 11.11 -7.54
N THR A 211 2.29 11.24 -8.32
CA THR A 211 2.76 10.24 -9.29
C THR A 211 4.21 9.88 -9.02
N TRP A 212 4.69 8.84 -9.68
CA TRP A 212 6.11 8.49 -9.73
C TRP A 212 7.01 9.70 -9.97
N ASP A 213 6.75 10.39 -11.10
CA ASP A 213 7.59 11.51 -11.50
C ASP A 213 7.51 12.66 -10.51
N SER A 214 6.30 13.02 -10.06
CA SER A 214 6.14 14.13 -9.11
C SER A 214 6.89 13.89 -7.81
N CYS A 215 6.91 12.66 -7.30
CA CYS A 215 7.62 12.31 -6.07
C CYS A 215 9.14 12.30 -6.23
N LEU A 216 9.66 11.76 -7.34
CA LEU A 216 11.10 11.82 -7.62
C LEU A 216 11.58 13.25 -7.87
N GLU A 217 10.81 14.05 -8.64
CA GLU A 217 11.13 15.45 -8.90
C GLU A 217 11.07 16.29 -7.62
N GLU A 218 10.17 16.00 -6.70
CA GLU A 218 10.14 16.67 -5.40
C GLU A 218 11.46 16.49 -4.64
N ILE A 219 12.02 15.27 -4.60
CA ILE A 219 13.31 14.99 -3.96
C ILE A 219 14.46 15.62 -4.75
N ARG A 220 14.48 15.52 -6.09
CA ARG A 220 15.50 16.12 -6.95
C ARG A 220 15.54 17.65 -6.84
N ASN A 221 14.40 18.26 -6.54
CA ASN A 221 14.25 19.71 -6.41
C ASN A 221 14.52 20.24 -5.00
N LEU A 222 14.85 19.40 -4.02
CA LEU A 222 15.27 19.86 -2.70
C LEU A 222 16.48 20.77 -2.77
N PRO A 223 16.52 21.86 -1.99
CA PRO A 223 17.59 22.87 -2.07
C PRO A 223 19.00 22.28 -1.96
N ASN A 224 19.21 21.37 -1.00
CA ASN A 224 20.52 20.77 -0.80
C ASN A 224 20.85 19.69 -1.86
N VAL A 225 19.87 19.01 -2.44
CA VAL A 225 20.09 18.13 -3.60
C VAL A 225 20.56 18.95 -4.79
N LYS A 226 19.93 20.08 -5.08
CA LYS A 226 20.37 21.01 -6.14
C LYS A 226 21.73 21.63 -5.85
N LYS A 227 21.99 22.02 -4.61
CA LYS A 227 23.27 22.60 -4.17
C LYS A 227 24.44 21.67 -4.46
N TYR A 228 24.28 20.39 -4.22
CA TYR A 228 25.34 19.39 -4.42
C TYR A 228 25.36 18.77 -5.83
N GLY A 229 24.32 18.98 -6.63
CA GLY A 229 24.28 18.69 -8.06
C GLY A 229 24.69 17.27 -8.41
N ASP A 230 25.74 17.14 -9.23
CA ASP A 230 26.24 15.86 -9.75
C ASP A 230 26.79 14.90 -8.67
N ASP A 231 27.00 15.38 -7.46
CA ASP A 231 27.39 14.54 -6.33
C ASP A 231 26.19 13.78 -5.74
N VAL A 232 24.96 14.11 -6.14
CA VAL A 232 23.74 13.50 -5.63
C VAL A 232 23.00 12.76 -6.72
N LYS A 233 22.70 11.47 -6.48
CA LYS A 233 21.86 10.67 -7.34
C LYS A 233 20.56 10.28 -6.61
N VAL A 234 19.42 10.61 -7.19
CA VAL A 234 18.10 10.20 -6.71
C VAL A 234 17.56 9.12 -7.65
N SER A 235 17.25 7.95 -7.10
CA SER A 235 16.75 6.80 -7.85
C SER A 235 15.68 6.06 -7.05
N MET A 236 14.88 5.24 -7.73
CA MET A 236 13.95 4.33 -7.10
C MET A 236 14.59 2.96 -6.92
N TYR A 237 14.18 2.24 -5.87
CA TYR A 237 14.59 0.85 -5.70
C TYR A 237 13.89 -0.06 -6.72
N MET A 238 14.60 -1.12 -7.08
CA MET A 238 14.06 -2.24 -7.84
C MET A 238 13.92 -3.43 -6.92
N TYR A 239 12.83 -4.18 -7.07
CA TYR A 239 12.60 -5.45 -6.42
C TYR A 239 12.89 -6.58 -7.40
N ASP A 240 13.81 -7.48 -7.05
CA ASP A 240 14.31 -8.57 -7.89
C ASP A 240 14.45 -9.90 -7.13
N ARG A 241 13.77 -10.01 -5.98
CA ARG A 241 13.87 -11.23 -5.17
C ARG A 241 13.05 -12.37 -5.79
N PRO A 242 13.58 -13.59 -5.79
CA PRO A 242 12.87 -14.74 -6.31
C PRO A 242 11.70 -15.14 -5.41
N SER A 243 10.62 -15.63 -6.03
CA SER A 243 9.55 -16.32 -5.34
C SER A 243 10.06 -17.66 -4.76
N TRP A 244 9.21 -18.34 -3.98
CA TRP A 244 9.53 -19.67 -3.44
C TRP A 244 9.79 -20.74 -4.52
N THR A 245 9.31 -20.52 -5.74
CA THR A 245 9.59 -21.38 -6.91
C THR A 245 10.89 -21.03 -7.62
N GLY A 246 11.55 -19.93 -7.24
CA GLY A 246 12.73 -19.39 -7.91
C GLY A 246 12.44 -18.45 -9.07
N GLU A 247 11.16 -18.17 -9.37
CA GLU A 247 10.79 -17.18 -10.39
C GLU A 247 11.10 -15.77 -9.90
N VAL A 248 11.76 -14.99 -10.75
CA VAL A 248 12.07 -13.57 -10.50
C VAL A 248 11.22 -12.72 -11.44
N TYR A 249 10.44 -11.83 -10.87
CA TYR A 249 9.72 -10.79 -11.60
C TYR A 249 10.26 -9.43 -11.15
N GLU A 250 11.21 -8.90 -11.90
CA GLU A 250 11.81 -7.60 -11.60
C GLU A 250 10.78 -6.49 -11.79
N THR A 251 10.62 -5.65 -10.77
CA THR A 251 9.71 -4.50 -10.81
C THR A 251 10.21 -3.36 -9.94
N GLU A 252 9.74 -2.16 -10.25
CA GLU A 252 10.05 -0.98 -9.45
C GLU A 252 9.31 -1.01 -8.11
N CYS A 253 9.98 -0.56 -7.05
CA CYS A 253 9.36 -0.31 -5.75
C CYS A 253 8.46 0.94 -5.81
N TYR A 254 7.49 0.89 -6.72
CA TYR A 254 6.46 1.90 -6.94
C TYR A 254 5.07 1.27 -6.84
N PHE A 255 4.32 1.72 -5.88
CA PHE A 255 3.03 1.20 -5.47
C PHE A 255 2.02 2.36 -5.52
N PRO A 256 1.36 2.60 -6.67
CA PRO A 256 0.55 3.81 -6.86
C PRO A 256 -0.65 3.88 -5.93
N THR A 257 -1.01 5.10 -5.55
CA THR A 257 -2.28 5.41 -4.88
C THR A 257 -3.44 4.97 -5.76
N TRP A 258 -4.47 4.43 -5.14
CA TRP A 258 -5.72 4.15 -5.82
C TRP A 258 -6.92 4.51 -4.94
N ILE A 259 -8.00 4.91 -5.58
CA ILE A 259 -9.24 5.26 -4.93
C ILE A 259 -10.41 5.12 -5.91
N ASN A 260 -11.53 4.62 -5.42
CA ASN A 260 -12.78 4.59 -6.16
C ASN A 260 -13.70 5.74 -5.72
N LYS A 261 -14.61 6.10 -6.61
CA LYS A 261 -15.80 6.87 -6.19
C LYS A 261 -16.68 5.98 -5.33
N GLU A 262 -17.29 6.57 -4.32
CA GLU A 262 -18.17 5.85 -3.40
C GLU A 262 -19.33 5.15 -4.12
N ASN A 263 -19.87 5.78 -5.17
CA ASN A 263 -20.96 5.26 -6.00
C ASN A 263 -20.50 4.34 -7.16
N ALA A 264 -19.25 3.89 -7.18
CA ALA A 264 -18.79 2.96 -8.20
C ALA A 264 -19.53 1.61 -8.08
N ALA A 265 -19.85 0.99 -9.22
CA ALA A 265 -20.68 -0.22 -9.26
C ALA A 265 -20.18 -1.38 -8.38
N HIS A 266 -18.87 -1.65 -8.41
CA HIS A 266 -18.24 -2.70 -7.61
C HIS A 266 -18.21 -2.37 -6.12
N VAL A 267 -18.09 -1.10 -5.72
CA VAL A 267 -18.21 -0.65 -4.34
C VAL A 267 -19.64 -0.83 -3.86
N GLN A 268 -20.61 -0.35 -4.65
CA GLN A 268 -22.04 -0.45 -4.31
C GLN A 268 -22.54 -1.90 -4.26
N ALA A 269 -22.00 -2.80 -5.08
CA ALA A 269 -22.35 -4.21 -5.00
C ALA A 269 -21.99 -4.85 -3.64
N VAL A 270 -20.83 -4.46 -3.07
CA VAL A 270 -20.43 -4.91 -1.73
C VAL A 270 -21.28 -4.22 -0.65
N VAL A 271 -21.60 -2.92 -0.81
CA VAL A 271 -22.48 -2.17 0.09
C VAL A 271 -23.88 -2.80 0.10
N ASP A 272 -24.45 -3.08 -1.05
CA ASP A 272 -25.79 -3.67 -1.18
C ASP A 272 -25.82 -5.09 -0.56
N ALA A 273 -24.77 -5.88 -0.75
CA ALA A 273 -24.64 -7.20 -0.12
C ALA A 273 -24.56 -7.09 1.40
N HIS A 274 -23.74 -6.17 1.90
CA HIS A 274 -23.63 -5.91 3.33
C HIS A 274 -24.95 -5.44 3.92
N HIS A 275 -25.62 -4.48 3.29
CA HIS A 275 -26.92 -3.96 3.74
C HIS A 275 -28.00 -5.04 3.77
N ALA A 276 -28.05 -5.90 2.75
CA ALA A 276 -29.03 -6.97 2.67
C ALA A 276 -28.87 -8.02 3.78
N LEU A 277 -27.64 -8.30 4.18
CA LEU A 277 -27.33 -9.34 5.15
C LEU A 277 -27.22 -8.82 6.58
N TRP A 278 -26.64 -7.64 6.78
CA TRP A 278 -26.19 -7.15 8.08
C TRP A 278 -26.66 -5.72 8.42
N GLY A 279 -27.31 -5.02 7.48
CA GLY A 279 -27.73 -3.63 7.66
C GLY A 279 -26.68 -2.61 7.27
N ALA A 280 -26.95 -1.33 7.59
CA ALA A 280 -26.20 -0.19 7.10
C ALA A 280 -25.00 0.19 7.99
N GLU A 281 -24.93 -0.34 9.18
CA GLU A 281 -23.85 -0.02 10.14
C GLU A 281 -22.65 -0.96 9.94
N ARG A 282 -21.47 -0.46 10.23
CA ARG A 282 -20.26 -1.25 10.24
C ARG A 282 -20.38 -2.37 11.28
N ILE A 283 -20.14 -3.61 10.86
CA ILE A 283 -20.05 -4.77 11.73
C ILE A 283 -18.56 -5.06 11.91
N GLY A 284 -18.08 -4.95 13.12
CA GLY A 284 -16.70 -5.24 13.42
C GLY A 284 -16.57 -6.14 14.64
N PRO A 285 -15.45 -6.81 14.78
CA PRO A 285 -15.14 -7.57 15.97
C PRO A 285 -15.15 -6.66 17.20
N GLU A 286 -15.30 -7.24 18.36
CA GLU A 286 -15.35 -6.49 19.64
C GLU A 286 -14.12 -5.61 19.82
N GLY A 287 -12.94 -6.09 19.39
CA GLY A 287 -11.69 -5.30 19.39
C GLY A 287 -11.69 -4.11 18.43
N ALA A 288 -12.53 -4.08 17.41
CA ALA A 288 -12.73 -2.95 16.49
C ALA A 288 -13.95 -2.09 16.84
N MET A 289 -14.59 -2.32 17.97
CA MET A 289 -15.77 -1.56 18.42
C MET A 289 -15.54 -0.06 18.53
N HIS A 290 -14.31 0.37 18.82
CA HIS A 290 -13.92 1.77 18.79
C HIS A 290 -14.06 2.40 17.40
N LEU A 291 -14.14 1.60 16.33
CA LEU A 291 -14.33 2.02 14.94
C LEU A 291 -15.80 2.05 14.49
N ARG A 292 -16.75 1.65 15.33
CA ARG A 292 -18.19 1.65 15.00
C ARG A 292 -18.74 3.01 14.58
N HIS A 293 -18.11 4.09 15.03
CA HIS A 293 -18.50 5.45 14.62
C HIS A 293 -17.90 5.89 13.28
N ARG A 294 -17.02 5.08 12.71
CA ARG A 294 -16.51 5.33 11.36
C ARG A 294 -17.55 4.92 10.33
N PRO A 295 -17.60 5.60 9.18
CA PRO A 295 -18.51 5.22 8.10
C PRO A 295 -18.26 3.79 7.63
N LEU A 296 -19.28 3.13 7.10
CA LEU A 296 -19.18 1.80 6.50
C LEU A 296 -18.16 1.82 5.35
N ILE A 297 -18.24 2.83 4.48
CA ILE A 297 -17.29 3.01 3.38
C ILE A 297 -16.10 3.83 3.87
N ASP A 298 -14.90 3.25 3.78
CA ASP A 298 -13.68 3.83 4.34
C ASP A 298 -12.44 3.48 3.50
N LYS A 299 -11.27 3.51 4.07
CA LYS A 299 -9.96 3.29 3.45
C LYS A 299 -9.04 2.51 4.37
N TRP A 300 -8.04 1.85 3.80
CA TRP A 300 -6.90 1.35 4.57
C TRP A 300 -5.90 2.45 4.96
N THR A 301 -5.19 2.20 6.04
CA THR A 301 -4.03 3.01 6.44
C THR A 301 -2.72 2.48 5.84
N PHE A 302 -2.68 1.21 5.48
CA PHE A 302 -1.56 0.52 4.84
C PHE A 302 -1.80 0.28 3.34
N SER A 303 -0.84 -0.32 2.67
CA SER A 303 -0.85 -0.65 1.24
C SER A 303 -1.27 -2.11 1.04
N THR A 304 -1.88 -2.42 -0.09
CA THR A 304 -2.36 -3.76 -0.46
C THR A 304 -2.08 -4.05 -1.92
N ASN A 305 -2.36 -5.27 -2.39
CA ASN A 305 -2.31 -5.63 -3.82
C ASN A 305 -3.12 -4.70 -4.75
N GLY A 306 -4.04 -3.91 -4.21
CA GLY A 306 -4.81 -2.91 -4.94
C GLY A 306 -3.96 -1.89 -5.70
N VAL A 307 -2.71 -1.68 -5.28
CA VAL A 307 -1.72 -0.82 -5.98
C VAL A 307 -1.45 -1.29 -7.40
N ALA A 308 -1.40 -2.59 -7.65
CA ALA A 308 -1.26 -3.11 -9.00
C ALA A 308 -2.61 -3.29 -9.68
N ILE A 309 -3.58 -3.89 -8.99
CA ILE A 309 -4.90 -4.20 -9.53
C ILE A 309 -5.54 -2.93 -10.11
N GLN A 310 -5.78 -1.94 -9.29
CA GLN A 310 -6.38 -0.68 -9.71
C GLN A 310 -5.34 0.39 -10.03
N GLY A 311 -4.32 0.52 -9.17
CA GLY A 311 -3.35 1.59 -9.31
C GLY A 311 -2.53 1.55 -10.60
N ARG A 312 -2.07 0.35 -11.04
CA ARG A 312 -1.33 0.20 -12.30
C ARG A 312 -2.23 -0.15 -13.50
N TYR A 313 -3.18 -1.06 -13.30
CA TYR A 313 -3.92 -1.64 -14.44
C TYR A 313 -5.35 -1.13 -14.58
N GLY A 314 -5.83 -0.31 -13.66
CA GLY A 314 -7.17 0.24 -13.70
C GLY A 314 -8.28 -0.82 -13.56
N ILE A 315 -7.95 -2.02 -13.08
CA ILE A 315 -8.95 -3.04 -12.76
C ILE A 315 -9.66 -2.59 -11.49
N PRO A 316 -10.99 -2.42 -11.49
CA PRO A 316 -11.72 -1.98 -10.31
C PRO A 316 -11.44 -2.89 -9.10
N CYS A 317 -11.11 -2.28 -7.95
CA CYS A 317 -10.79 -3.01 -6.73
C CYS A 317 -11.56 -2.40 -5.55
N VAL A 318 -12.07 -3.24 -4.67
CA VAL A 318 -12.72 -2.84 -3.43
C VAL A 318 -12.27 -3.76 -2.31
N GLY A 319 -12.14 -3.23 -1.11
CA GLY A 319 -11.75 -3.99 0.05
C GLY A 319 -12.92 -4.40 0.92
N PHE A 320 -12.94 -5.66 1.29
CA PHE A 320 -13.77 -6.17 2.37
C PHE A 320 -13.19 -7.49 2.85
N GLY A 321 -12.69 -7.53 4.08
CA GLY A 321 -12.06 -8.73 4.64
C GLY A 321 -12.21 -8.84 6.15
N PRO A 322 -12.08 -10.07 6.68
CA PRO A 322 -12.21 -10.33 8.12
C PRO A 322 -11.01 -9.79 8.89
N GLY A 323 -11.21 -9.56 10.19
CA GLY A 323 -10.17 -9.10 11.09
C GLY A 323 -9.99 -7.58 11.12
N ALA A 324 -8.96 -7.15 11.79
CA ALA A 324 -8.69 -5.75 12.06
C ALA A 324 -7.28 -5.34 11.59
N GLU A 325 -7.14 -4.12 11.05
CA GLU A 325 -5.84 -3.55 10.65
C GLU A 325 -4.82 -3.56 11.80
N SER A 326 -5.29 -3.39 13.04
CA SER A 326 -4.44 -3.39 14.23
C SER A 326 -3.83 -4.75 14.56
N GLN A 327 -4.32 -5.83 13.96
CA GLN A 327 -3.81 -7.18 14.14
C GLN A 327 -2.69 -7.51 13.14
N ALA A 328 -2.67 -6.84 11.99
CA ALA A 328 -1.63 -7.02 10.99
C ALA A 328 -0.25 -6.74 11.59
N HIS A 329 0.70 -7.65 11.40
CA HIS A 329 2.08 -7.61 11.90
C HIS A 329 2.24 -7.56 13.43
N ALA A 330 1.14 -7.53 14.20
CA ALA A 330 1.19 -7.49 15.66
C ALA A 330 1.53 -8.86 16.26
N PRO A 331 2.16 -8.92 17.46
CA PRO A 331 2.19 -10.15 18.24
C PRO A 331 0.79 -10.47 18.75
N ASN A 332 0.53 -11.75 19.01
CA ASN A 332 -0.79 -12.24 19.43
C ASN A 332 -1.90 -11.93 18.40
N GLU A 333 -1.56 -11.99 17.13
CA GLU A 333 -2.51 -11.77 16.03
C GLU A 333 -3.69 -12.74 16.14
N ILE A 334 -4.90 -12.21 16.00
CA ILE A 334 -6.15 -12.96 16.00
C ILE A 334 -7.05 -12.55 14.85
N THR A 335 -7.92 -13.47 14.43
CA THR A 335 -9.10 -13.13 13.64
C THR A 335 -10.36 -13.68 14.32
N TRP A 336 -11.49 -13.03 14.11
CA TRP A 336 -12.76 -13.41 14.74
C TRP A 336 -13.53 -14.36 13.81
N LYS A 337 -13.99 -15.48 14.37
CA LYS A 337 -14.76 -16.49 13.61
C LYS A 337 -16.02 -15.91 12.98
N GLN A 338 -16.68 -14.97 13.67
CA GLN A 338 -17.85 -14.28 13.12
C GLN A 338 -17.51 -13.47 11.88
N ASP A 339 -16.34 -12.82 11.83
CA ASP A 339 -15.92 -12.05 10.65
C ASP A 339 -15.71 -12.95 9.44
N LEU A 340 -15.15 -14.15 9.64
CA LEU A 340 -14.97 -15.12 8.56
C LEU A 340 -16.30 -15.49 7.91
N VAL A 341 -17.30 -15.75 8.73
CA VAL A 341 -18.66 -16.08 8.27
C VAL A 341 -19.32 -14.88 7.58
N THR A 342 -19.19 -13.71 8.18
CA THR A 342 -19.75 -12.45 7.65
C THR A 342 -19.18 -12.16 6.25
N CYS A 343 -17.86 -12.24 6.10
CA CYS A 343 -17.21 -11.99 4.81
C CYS A 343 -17.57 -13.03 3.77
N ALA A 344 -17.59 -14.33 4.11
CA ALA A 344 -17.98 -15.38 3.19
C ALA A 344 -19.41 -15.19 2.66
N ALA A 345 -20.34 -14.78 3.53
CA ALA A 345 -21.74 -14.52 3.14
C ALA A 345 -21.85 -13.30 2.20
N VAL A 346 -21.14 -12.21 2.50
CA VAL A 346 -21.10 -11.00 1.64
C VAL A 346 -20.51 -11.35 0.27
N TYR A 347 -19.38 -12.06 0.22
CA TYR A 347 -18.77 -12.46 -1.05
C TYR A 347 -19.73 -13.28 -1.91
N ALA A 348 -20.50 -14.18 -1.28
CA ALA A 348 -21.48 -15.00 -1.99
C ALA A 348 -22.64 -14.19 -2.58
N ALA A 349 -23.02 -13.08 -1.96
CA ALA A 349 -24.14 -12.24 -2.40
C ALA A 349 -23.74 -11.24 -3.51
N VAL A 350 -22.46 -10.78 -3.52
CA VAL A 350 -21.99 -9.70 -4.40
C VAL A 350 -22.26 -9.96 -5.89
N PRO A 351 -22.01 -11.14 -6.50
CA PRO A 351 -22.22 -11.33 -7.94
C PRO A 351 -23.66 -11.12 -8.39
N GLY A 352 -24.63 -11.47 -7.55
CA GLY A 352 -26.06 -11.26 -7.83
C GLY A 352 -26.52 -9.80 -7.71
N LEU A 353 -25.73 -8.97 -7.04
CA LEU A 353 -26.03 -7.56 -6.80
C LEU A 353 -25.21 -6.61 -7.66
N TYR A 354 -24.19 -7.11 -8.33
CA TYR A 354 -23.39 -6.33 -9.27
C TYR A 354 -24.18 -6.01 -10.52
N LYS A 355 -24.42 -4.73 -10.78
CA LYS A 355 -25.25 -4.26 -11.90
C LYS A 355 -24.37 -3.65 -12.99
N GLU A 356 -24.46 -4.19 -14.21
CA GLU A 356 -23.72 -3.67 -15.35
C GLU A 356 -24.07 -2.22 -15.72
N GLU A 357 -25.30 -1.79 -15.45
CA GLU A 357 -25.77 -0.43 -15.72
C GLU A 357 -24.95 0.65 -15.01
N ASN A 358 -24.20 0.28 -13.98
CA ASN A 358 -23.32 1.15 -13.25
C ASN A 358 -21.85 1.15 -13.78
N LYS A 359 -21.57 0.46 -14.88
CA LYS A 359 -20.24 0.36 -15.52
C LYS A 359 -19.69 1.65 -16.13
N THR A 360 -20.21 2.81 -15.81
CA THR A 360 -19.76 4.09 -16.39
C THR A 360 -18.49 4.68 -15.75
N ALA A 361 -17.62 3.89 -15.17
CA ALA A 361 -16.28 4.37 -14.88
C ALA A 361 -15.42 4.19 -16.14
N ASP A 362 -15.10 5.29 -16.81
CA ASP A 362 -14.09 5.31 -17.86
C ASP A 362 -12.73 4.98 -17.24
N VAL A 363 -12.40 3.68 -17.26
CA VAL A 363 -11.09 3.16 -16.79
C VAL A 363 -9.93 3.65 -17.64
N SER A 364 -10.19 4.33 -18.79
CA SER A 364 -9.16 4.92 -19.63
C SER A 364 -8.37 6.03 -18.91
N GLN A 365 -8.97 6.68 -17.93
CA GLN A 365 -8.28 7.71 -17.12
C GLN A 365 -7.19 7.14 -16.20
N PHE A 366 -7.26 5.86 -15.85
CA PHE A 366 -6.28 5.19 -15.00
C PHE A 366 -5.28 4.33 -15.79
N ARG A 367 -5.47 4.18 -17.10
CA ARG A 367 -4.45 3.65 -18.01
C ARG A 367 -3.38 4.69 -18.31
N ALA A 368 -3.13 5.58 -17.37
CA ALA A 368 -2.03 6.52 -17.46
C ALA A 368 -0.71 5.75 -17.38
N THR A 369 -0.15 5.53 -18.56
CA THR A 369 1.20 5.97 -18.85
C THR A 369 2.33 5.22 -18.16
N LEU A 370 2.33 3.90 -18.19
CA LEU A 370 3.57 3.17 -18.35
C LEU A 370 3.53 2.59 -19.77
N THR A 371 4.05 3.32 -20.72
CA THR A 371 4.35 2.79 -22.06
C THR A 371 5.58 1.89 -21.93
N ASP A 372 5.72 0.90 -22.82
CA ASP A 372 6.91 0.02 -22.92
C ASP A 372 8.25 0.78 -23.03
N ASN A 373 8.22 2.11 -23.13
CA ASN A 373 9.37 3.00 -23.20
C ASN A 373 9.82 3.54 -21.83
N ASP A 374 9.01 3.40 -20.77
CA ASP A 374 9.34 3.87 -19.41
C ASP A 374 10.06 2.78 -18.59
N ILE A 375 10.19 1.57 -19.17
CA ILE A 375 10.91 0.43 -18.59
C ILE A 375 12.23 0.26 -19.37
N LYS A 376 13.13 1.24 -19.27
CA LYS A 376 14.53 1.09 -19.71
C LYS A 376 15.50 1.73 -18.75
#